data_d7ccc1ce3c18739076b6dd8b64bb1288
#
_entry.id   d7ccc1ce3c18739076b6dd8b64bb1288
#
_cell.length_a   1.000
_cell.length_b   1.000
_cell.length_c   1.000
_cell.angle_alpha   90.00
_cell.angle_beta   90.00
_cell.angle_gamma   90.00
#
_symmetry.space_group_name_H-M   'P 1'
#
loop_
_entity.id
_entity.type
_entity.pdbx_description
1 polymer ?
#
loop_
_entity_poly.entity_id
_entity_poly.type
_entity_poly.pdbx_seq_one_letter_code
_entity_poly.pdbx_strand_id
1 'polypeptide(L)'
;QEDTKPFEFGDPFQVHLKRSISNAVLRQGPKVPVKLEPQDFEIYRNEHTTRAATAVLLDQSRSMGMYGAFRSAKKVAMALFSLIHSQYPRDSLYIIGFSDYAYEIKEEDIPKLVWNTWSPGTNLQHALMLSRKLLSKEKGGTRQIILITDGEPTAHLAGEQAYFSYPPSYQCIMETLKEVRRCTQSGIVINTFMLENSYQLVNFVDQLTRINKGRAFYSTPDRLGEYVMVDYLNNRRKKVV
;
A
#
# COMPACT_ATOMS: atom_id res chain seq x y z
N GLN A 1 -4.31 15.18 22.58
CA GLN A 1 -3.96 16.60 22.39
C GLN A 1 -4.57 17.00 21.06
N GLU A 2 -5.46 18.00 21.08
CA GLU A 2 -6.00 18.59 19.85
C GLU A 2 -4.85 19.28 19.14
N ASP A 3 -4.51 18.81 17.92
CA ASP A 3 -3.42 19.38 17.13
C ASP A 3 -3.92 20.64 16.41
N THR A 4 -3.22 21.75 16.62
CA THR A 4 -3.57 23.05 16.05
C THR A 4 -2.37 23.63 15.30
N LYS A 5 -2.64 24.54 14.34
CA LYS A 5 -1.60 25.32 13.64
C LYS A 5 -2.01 26.79 13.56
N PRO A 6 -1.05 27.72 13.38
CA PRO A 6 -1.36 29.10 13.02
C PRO A 6 -2.18 29.16 11.73
N PHE A 7 -3.13 30.08 11.67
CA PHE A 7 -3.94 30.32 10.49
C PHE A 7 -3.12 30.92 9.36
N GLU A 8 -3.19 30.33 8.19
CA GLU A 8 -2.63 30.87 6.95
C GLU A 8 -3.74 31.15 5.95
N PHE A 9 -3.53 32.16 5.09
CA PHE A 9 -4.55 32.55 4.10
C PHE A 9 -4.82 31.40 3.12
N GLY A 10 -6.07 30.94 3.06
CA GLY A 10 -6.50 29.77 2.26
C GLY A 10 -6.87 28.54 3.08
N ASP A 11 -6.55 28.54 4.38
CA ASP A 11 -6.98 27.47 5.28
C ASP A 11 -8.49 27.50 5.56
N PRO A 12 -9.12 26.34 5.82
CA PRO A 12 -10.48 26.30 6.34
C PRO A 12 -10.57 27.01 7.69
N PHE A 13 -11.46 28.00 7.81
CA PHE A 13 -11.56 28.84 9.02
C PHE A 13 -12.27 28.10 10.18
N GLN A 14 -11.63 27.03 10.67
CA GLN A 14 -12.06 26.28 11.86
C GLN A 14 -11.21 26.73 13.05
N VAL A 15 -11.58 27.85 13.66
CA VAL A 15 -10.78 28.50 14.70
C VAL A 15 -10.83 27.76 16.03
N HIS A 16 -9.65 27.51 16.61
CA HIS A 16 -9.50 27.06 17.98
C HIS A 16 -9.55 28.26 18.92
N LEU A 17 -10.76 28.69 19.31
CA LEU A 17 -11.02 29.93 20.05
C LEU A 17 -10.13 30.11 21.29
N LYS A 18 -9.99 29.05 22.10
CA LYS A 18 -9.21 29.12 23.35
C LYS A 18 -7.75 29.49 23.10
N ARG A 19 -7.10 28.88 22.10
CA ARG A 19 -5.71 29.21 21.76
C ARG A 19 -5.59 30.57 21.11
N SER A 20 -6.50 30.91 20.20
CA SER A 20 -6.51 32.23 19.56
C SER A 20 -6.66 33.38 20.59
N ILE A 21 -7.55 33.21 21.54
CA ILE A 21 -7.69 34.21 22.64
C ILE A 21 -6.41 34.24 23.51
N SER A 22 -5.83 33.08 23.82
CA SER A 22 -4.57 33.01 24.58
C SER A 22 -3.45 33.73 23.85
N ASN A 23 -3.30 33.53 22.53
CA ASN A 23 -2.30 34.24 21.72
C ASN A 23 -2.50 35.74 21.73
N ALA A 24 -3.74 36.21 21.58
CA ALA A 24 -4.07 37.63 21.66
C ALA A 24 -3.72 38.25 23.04
N VAL A 25 -4.03 37.53 24.14
CA VAL A 25 -3.69 37.95 25.50
C VAL A 25 -2.17 37.98 25.70
N LEU A 26 -1.44 37.01 25.18
CA LEU A 26 0.04 37.00 25.23
C LEU A 26 0.64 38.19 24.45
N ARG A 27 0.05 38.58 23.31
CA ARG A 27 0.50 39.69 22.48
C ARG A 27 0.20 41.05 23.12
N GLN A 28 -1.05 41.26 23.58
CA GLN A 28 -1.48 42.62 24.03
C GLN A 28 -1.55 42.80 25.55
N GLY A 29 -1.26 41.74 26.32
CA GLY A 29 -1.47 41.71 27.76
C GLY A 29 -2.96 41.49 28.14
N PRO A 30 -3.26 41.31 29.44
CA PRO A 30 -4.60 41.04 29.94
C PRO A 30 -5.48 42.29 29.92
N LYS A 31 -5.85 42.78 28.75
CA LYS A 31 -6.74 43.93 28.54
C LYS A 31 -8.12 43.47 28.08
N VAL A 32 -9.18 44.17 28.54
CA VAL A 32 -10.57 43.93 28.12
C VAL A 32 -11.07 45.18 27.42
N PRO A 33 -11.68 45.05 26.22
CA PRO A 33 -11.91 43.84 25.45
C PRO A 33 -10.65 43.26 24.78
N VAL A 34 -10.56 41.92 24.65
CA VAL A 34 -9.48 41.25 23.92
C VAL A 34 -9.71 41.46 22.41
N LYS A 35 -8.76 42.08 21.73
CA LYS A 35 -8.80 42.29 20.27
C LYS A 35 -7.98 41.21 19.58
N LEU A 36 -8.62 40.40 18.74
CA LEU A 36 -7.99 39.37 17.91
C LEU A 36 -7.45 40.02 16.62
N GLU A 37 -6.24 39.65 16.24
CA GLU A 37 -5.62 39.98 14.96
C GLU A 37 -5.37 38.70 14.15
N PRO A 38 -5.18 38.79 12.83
CA PRO A 38 -5.00 37.60 11.98
C PRO A 38 -3.91 36.65 12.48
N GLN A 39 -2.83 37.17 13.05
CA GLN A 39 -1.71 36.38 13.60
C GLN A 39 -2.04 35.64 14.91
N ASP A 40 -3.14 35.96 15.57
CA ASP A 40 -3.55 35.31 16.81
C ASP A 40 -4.36 34.06 16.55
N PHE A 41 -4.90 33.91 15.33
CA PHE A 41 -5.78 32.80 15.00
C PHE A 41 -4.99 31.49 14.93
N GLU A 42 -5.42 30.54 15.74
CA GLU A 42 -5.10 29.13 15.60
C GLU A 42 -6.31 28.35 15.12
N ILE A 43 -6.08 27.46 14.18
CA ILE A 43 -7.11 26.59 13.60
C ILE A 43 -6.83 25.13 13.97
N TYR A 44 -7.89 24.35 14.03
CA TYR A 44 -7.74 22.91 14.15
C TYR A 44 -7.04 22.37 12.89
N ARG A 45 -5.99 21.58 13.08
CA ARG A 45 -5.50 20.76 11.98
C ARG A 45 -6.56 19.72 11.66
N ASN A 46 -7.30 19.94 10.60
CA ASN A 46 -8.06 18.87 10.01
C ASN A 46 -7.08 17.91 9.35
N GLU A 47 -6.65 16.89 10.09
CA GLU A 47 -6.14 15.71 9.45
C GLU A 47 -7.30 15.12 8.63
N HIS A 48 -7.36 15.45 7.35
CA HIS A 48 -8.14 14.68 6.42
C HIS A 48 -7.54 13.28 6.44
N THR A 49 -8.05 12.42 7.30
CA THR A 49 -7.72 11.00 7.30
C THR A 49 -8.18 10.46 5.96
N THR A 50 -7.30 10.56 4.98
CA THR A 50 -7.54 10.04 3.64
C THR A 50 -7.71 8.54 3.76
N ARG A 51 -8.89 8.08 3.38
CA ARG A 51 -9.17 6.64 3.29
C ARG A 51 -8.16 6.00 2.34
N ALA A 52 -7.59 4.89 2.74
CA ALA A 52 -6.70 4.10 1.90
C ALA A 52 -7.36 2.76 1.56
N ALA A 53 -7.20 2.34 0.31
CA ALA A 53 -7.56 1.00 -0.13
C ALA A 53 -6.28 0.28 -0.56
N THR A 54 -5.98 -0.81 0.11
CA THR A 54 -4.75 -1.57 -0.05
C THR A 54 -5.05 -2.99 -0.51
N ALA A 55 -4.39 -3.45 -1.57
CA ALA A 55 -4.34 -4.84 -1.94
C ALA A 55 -2.96 -5.41 -1.63
N VAL A 56 -2.90 -6.47 -0.83
CA VAL A 56 -1.66 -7.20 -0.50
C VAL A 56 -1.62 -8.46 -1.36
N LEU A 57 -0.61 -8.55 -2.23
CA LEU A 57 -0.39 -9.68 -3.11
C LEU A 57 0.65 -10.60 -2.48
N LEU A 58 0.23 -11.81 -2.18
CA LEU A 58 1.06 -12.86 -1.59
C LEU A 58 1.41 -13.90 -2.65
N ASP A 59 2.66 -13.91 -3.04
CA ASP A 59 3.19 -14.95 -3.90
C ASP A 59 3.14 -16.31 -3.20
N GLN A 60 2.54 -17.31 -3.85
CA GLN A 60 2.40 -18.67 -3.38
C GLN A 60 3.12 -19.65 -4.31
N SER A 61 3.98 -19.15 -5.19
CA SER A 61 4.79 -19.95 -6.07
C SER A 61 5.69 -20.91 -5.28
N ARG A 62 6.22 -21.90 -5.97
CA ARG A 62 7.02 -22.95 -5.35
C ARG A 62 8.25 -22.42 -4.61
N SER A 63 8.90 -21.39 -5.13
CA SER A 63 10.09 -20.77 -4.52
C SER A 63 9.81 -20.16 -3.14
N MET A 64 8.65 -19.55 -2.96
CA MET A 64 8.23 -18.95 -1.69
C MET A 64 8.16 -19.93 -0.50
N GLY A 65 8.09 -21.22 -0.75
CA GLY A 65 8.17 -22.26 0.28
C GLY A 65 9.55 -22.39 0.87
N MET A 66 10.59 -21.91 0.18
CA MET A 66 11.95 -21.98 0.64
C MET A 66 12.24 -20.90 1.68
N TYR A 67 13.15 -21.16 2.57
CA TYR A 67 13.68 -20.18 3.56
C TYR A 67 12.63 -19.44 4.40
N GLY A 68 11.39 -19.96 4.48
CA GLY A 68 10.32 -19.35 5.28
C GLY A 68 9.69 -18.09 4.68
N ALA A 69 9.92 -17.79 3.40
CA ALA A 69 9.44 -16.60 2.73
C ALA A 69 7.91 -16.49 2.79
N PHE A 70 7.18 -17.54 2.43
CA PHE A 70 5.73 -17.57 2.51
C PHE A 70 5.20 -17.36 3.94
N ARG A 71 5.86 -17.99 4.94
CA ARG A 71 5.47 -17.83 6.34
C ARG A 71 5.62 -16.38 6.80
N SER A 72 6.68 -15.72 6.40
CA SER A 72 6.91 -14.30 6.71
C SER A 72 5.90 -13.40 6.00
N ALA A 73 5.64 -13.61 4.71
CA ALA A 73 4.62 -12.89 3.96
C ALA A 73 3.22 -13.05 4.58
N LYS A 74 2.84 -14.26 4.98
CA LYS A 74 1.58 -14.52 5.71
C LYS A 74 1.50 -13.76 7.04
N LYS A 75 2.58 -13.75 7.84
CA LYS A 75 2.63 -12.96 9.09
C LYS A 75 2.42 -11.47 8.84
N VAL A 76 3.01 -10.93 7.77
CA VAL A 76 2.84 -9.53 7.39
C VAL A 76 1.40 -9.22 6.99
N ALA A 77 0.76 -10.08 6.21
CA ALA A 77 -0.64 -9.93 5.85
C ALA A 77 -1.55 -9.91 7.10
N MET A 78 -1.31 -10.81 8.05
CA MET A 78 -2.04 -10.84 9.32
C MET A 78 -1.80 -9.58 10.16
N ALA A 79 -0.55 -9.08 10.21
CA ALA A 79 -0.21 -7.88 10.95
C ALA A 79 -0.86 -6.63 10.34
N LEU A 80 -0.83 -6.49 9.00
CA LEU A 80 -1.52 -5.41 8.29
C LEU A 80 -3.03 -5.47 8.51
N PHE A 81 -3.62 -6.67 8.45
CA PHE A 81 -5.02 -6.86 8.75
C PHE A 81 -5.38 -6.37 10.16
N SER A 82 -4.64 -6.83 11.17
CA SER A 82 -4.85 -6.42 12.57
C SER A 82 -4.68 -4.91 12.75
N LEU A 83 -3.65 -4.30 12.15
CA LEU A 83 -3.40 -2.86 12.21
C LEU A 83 -4.54 -2.05 11.57
N ILE A 84 -4.93 -2.43 10.35
CA ILE A 84 -5.97 -1.70 9.61
C ILE A 84 -7.31 -1.81 10.31
N HIS A 85 -7.68 -3.00 10.74
CA HIS A 85 -8.95 -3.23 11.41
C HIS A 85 -9.04 -2.49 12.75
N SER A 86 -7.93 -2.44 13.53
CA SER A 86 -7.93 -1.81 14.85
C SER A 86 -7.74 -0.28 14.82
N GLN A 87 -6.87 0.23 13.94
CA GLN A 87 -6.50 1.64 13.95
C GLN A 87 -7.07 2.46 12.77
N TYR A 88 -7.43 1.79 11.68
CA TYR A 88 -7.90 2.45 10.46
C TYR A 88 -9.18 1.82 9.90
N PRO A 89 -10.29 1.76 10.66
CA PRO A 89 -11.49 1.01 10.29
C PRO A 89 -12.20 1.55 9.04
N ARG A 90 -11.78 2.71 8.53
CA ARG A 90 -12.29 3.28 7.26
C ARG A 90 -11.49 2.85 6.05
N ASP A 91 -10.33 2.23 6.25
CA ASP A 91 -9.50 1.73 5.16
C ASP A 91 -10.00 0.36 4.71
N SER A 92 -9.81 0.08 3.41
CA SER A 92 -10.13 -1.22 2.83
C SER A 92 -8.86 -2.02 2.63
N LEU A 93 -8.89 -3.29 3.01
CA LEU A 93 -7.80 -4.24 2.78
C LEU A 93 -8.32 -5.44 1.99
N TYR A 94 -7.61 -5.76 0.92
CA TYR A 94 -7.80 -6.96 0.12
C TYR A 94 -6.53 -7.80 0.17
N ILE A 95 -6.66 -9.09 0.42
CA ILE A 95 -5.53 -10.02 0.40
C ILE A 95 -5.74 -10.96 -0.78
N ILE A 96 -4.74 -11.03 -1.65
CA ILE A 96 -4.77 -11.79 -2.89
C ILE A 96 -3.61 -12.76 -2.89
N GLY A 97 -3.91 -14.05 -2.88
CA GLY A 97 -2.94 -15.10 -3.12
C GLY A 97 -2.78 -15.33 -4.62
N PHE A 98 -1.57 -15.59 -5.08
CA PHE A 98 -1.36 -15.92 -6.48
C PHE A 98 -0.22 -16.93 -6.67
N SER A 99 -0.42 -17.79 -7.67
CA SER A 99 0.53 -18.74 -8.21
C SER A 99 0.26 -18.87 -9.73
N ASP A 100 -0.27 -19.95 -10.23
CA ASP A 100 -0.74 -20.05 -11.63
C ASP A 100 -1.97 -19.16 -11.86
N TYR A 101 -2.82 -19.02 -10.84
CA TYR A 101 -3.98 -18.14 -10.81
C TYR A 101 -3.98 -17.29 -9.55
N ALA A 102 -4.64 -16.13 -9.63
CA ALA A 102 -4.86 -15.26 -8.49
C ALA A 102 -6.29 -15.40 -7.96
N TYR A 103 -6.43 -15.28 -6.64
CA TYR A 103 -7.72 -15.33 -5.96
C TYR A 103 -7.71 -14.46 -4.71
N GLU A 104 -8.87 -13.93 -4.36
CA GLU A 104 -9.07 -13.18 -3.13
C GLU A 104 -9.14 -14.11 -1.93
N ILE A 105 -8.39 -13.80 -0.89
CA ILE A 105 -8.36 -14.54 0.36
C ILE A 105 -9.23 -13.80 1.37
N LYS A 106 -10.24 -14.49 1.91
CA LYS A 106 -11.05 -13.94 2.97
C LYS A 106 -10.26 -13.82 4.27
N GLU A 107 -10.59 -12.82 5.07
CA GLU A 107 -9.90 -12.52 6.32
C GLU A 107 -9.84 -13.73 7.28
N GLU A 108 -10.93 -14.46 7.40
CA GLU A 108 -11.06 -15.67 8.21
C GLU A 108 -10.19 -16.86 7.76
N ASP A 109 -9.74 -16.80 6.51
CA ASP A 109 -8.93 -17.88 5.90
C ASP A 109 -7.44 -17.57 5.93
N ILE A 110 -7.02 -16.34 6.22
CA ILE A 110 -5.59 -15.97 6.29
C ILE A 110 -4.82 -16.87 7.28
N PRO A 111 -5.30 -17.13 8.50
CA PRO A 111 -4.62 -18.05 9.42
C PRO A 111 -4.48 -19.48 8.91
N LYS A 112 -5.41 -19.92 8.05
CA LYS A 112 -5.47 -21.28 7.49
C LYS A 112 -4.63 -21.43 6.23
N LEU A 113 -4.13 -20.33 5.64
CA LEU A 113 -3.31 -20.39 4.44
C LEU A 113 -2.12 -21.31 4.61
N VAL A 114 -2.01 -22.26 3.73
CA VAL A 114 -0.90 -23.19 3.63
C VAL A 114 -0.21 -22.99 2.29
N TRP A 115 1.11 -23.05 2.28
CA TRP A 115 1.86 -23.02 1.05
C TRP A 115 1.59 -24.30 0.23
N ASN A 116 1.38 -24.11 -1.07
CA ASN A 116 1.07 -25.21 -1.98
C ASN A 116 2.26 -25.54 -2.90
N THR A 117 2.82 -26.74 -2.74
CA THR A 117 3.96 -27.23 -3.53
C THR A 117 3.65 -27.49 -5.00
N TRP A 118 2.38 -27.55 -5.37
CA TRP A 118 1.94 -28.03 -6.69
C TRP A 118 1.80 -26.95 -7.76
N SER A 119 1.82 -25.69 -7.38
CA SER A 119 1.68 -24.57 -8.31
C SER A 119 3.03 -23.91 -8.58
N PRO A 120 3.66 -24.18 -9.73
CA PRO A 120 5.00 -23.66 -10.01
C PRO A 120 5.02 -22.20 -10.47
N GLY A 121 3.89 -21.67 -10.94
CA GLY A 121 3.81 -20.40 -11.62
C GLY A 121 3.76 -19.19 -10.70
N THR A 122 4.25 -18.05 -11.21
CA THR A 122 4.15 -16.72 -10.61
C THR A 122 3.37 -15.83 -11.56
N ASN A 123 2.01 -15.92 -11.51
CA ASN A 123 1.12 -15.17 -12.40
C ASN A 123 0.79 -13.79 -11.81
N LEU A 124 1.79 -12.92 -11.79
CA LEU A 124 1.64 -11.55 -11.30
C LEU A 124 0.67 -10.73 -12.16
N GLN A 125 0.56 -11.00 -13.46
CA GLN A 125 -0.42 -10.36 -14.32
C GLN A 125 -1.84 -10.54 -13.79
N HIS A 126 -2.24 -11.77 -13.48
CA HIS A 126 -3.59 -12.07 -12.97
C HIS A 126 -3.82 -11.44 -11.59
N ALA A 127 -2.81 -11.47 -10.72
CA ALA A 127 -2.88 -10.82 -9.40
C ALA A 127 -3.12 -9.30 -9.52
N LEU A 128 -2.43 -8.62 -10.43
CA LEU A 128 -2.62 -7.20 -10.71
C LEU A 128 -4.00 -6.91 -11.32
N MET A 129 -4.48 -7.75 -12.24
CA MET A 129 -5.84 -7.63 -12.82
C MET A 129 -6.91 -7.71 -11.75
N LEU A 130 -6.83 -8.69 -10.86
CA LEU A 130 -7.76 -8.87 -9.75
C LEU A 130 -7.69 -7.68 -8.76
N SER A 131 -6.48 -7.26 -8.40
CA SER A 131 -6.26 -6.09 -7.53
C SER A 131 -6.89 -4.82 -8.11
N ARG A 132 -6.64 -4.55 -9.38
CA ARG A 132 -7.21 -3.39 -10.07
C ARG A 132 -8.73 -3.44 -10.09
N LYS A 133 -9.32 -4.62 -10.33
CA LYS A 133 -10.78 -4.84 -10.29
C LYS A 133 -11.37 -4.55 -8.91
N LEU A 134 -10.71 -4.99 -7.84
CA LEU A 134 -11.17 -4.77 -6.46
C LEU A 134 -10.99 -3.30 -6.05
N LEU A 135 -9.80 -2.74 -6.25
CA LEU A 135 -9.49 -1.37 -5.90
C LEU A 135 -10.31 -0.34 -6.70
N SER A 136 -10.78 -0.68 -7.91
CA SER A 136 -11.63 0.22 -8.70
C SER A 136 -13.02 0.43 -8.09
N LYS A 137 -13.48 -0.46 -7.22
CA LYS A 137 -14.75 -0.32 -6.49
C LYS A 137 -14.67 0.73 -5.38
N GLU A 138 -13.47 1.03 -4.92
CA GLU A 138 -13.22 1.97 -3.84
C GLU A 138 -13.29 3.41 -4.33
N LYS A 139 -14.14 4.21 -3.69
CA LYS A 139 -14.36 5.62 -4.05
C LYS A 139 -13.55 6.53 -3.13
N GLY A 140 -12.73 7.38 -3.73
CA GLY A 140 -11.90 8.34 -3.01
C GLY A 140 -10.67 7.70 -2.34
N GLY A 141 -9.79 8.55 -1.83
CA GLY A 141 -8.60 8.11 -1.09
C GLY A 141 -7.44 7.59 -1.96
N THR A 142 -6.45 7.01 -1.29
CA THR A 142 -5.27 6.44 -1.92
C THR A 142 -5.49 4.96 -2.23
N ARG A 143 -5.16 4.54 -3.45
CA ARG A 143 -5.19 3.14 -3.86
C ARG A 143 -3.78 2.62 -4.03
N GLN A 144 -3.45 1.51 -3.36
CA GLN A 144 -2.10 0.93 -3.43
C GLN A 144 -2.13 -0.58 -3.45
N ILE A 145 -1.08 -1.14 -4.04
CA ILE A 145 -0.76 -2.56 -4.03
C ILE A 145 0.55 -2.73 -3.28
N ILE A 146 0.59 -3.69 -2.36
CA ILE A 146 1.78 -4.18 -1.70
C ILE A 146 2.07 -5.57 -2.29
N LEU A 147 3.08 -5.65 -3.13
CA LEU A 147 3.51 -6.91 -3.76
C LEU A 147 4.63 -7.52 -2.94
N ILE A 148 4.48 -8.78 -2.53
CA ILE A 148 5.50 -9.57 -1.83
C ILE A 148 5.81 -10.79 -2.68
N THR A 149 7.03 -10.87 -3.22
CA THR A 149 7.48 -11.94 -4.14
C THR A 149 8.98 -12.21 -3.98
N ASP A 150 9.40 -13.41 -4.33
CA ASP A 150 10.81 -13.82 -4.42
C ASP A 150 11.27 -14.06 -5.87
N GLY A 151 10.37 -13.87 -6.87
CA GLY A 151 10.67 -14.22 -8.26
C GLY A 151 10.03 -13.31 -9.30
N GLU A 152 10.47 -13.51 -10.53
CA GLU A 152 9.90 -12.88 -11.72
C GLU A 152 8.60 -13.57 -12.15
N PRO A 153 7.76 -12.90 -12.96
CA PRO A 153 6.55 -13.52 -13.46
C PRO A 153 6.89 -14.65 -14.44
N THR A 154 6.52 -15.87 -14.09
CA THR A 154 6.70 -17.08 -14.90
C THR A 154 5.40 -17.57 -15.54
N ALA A 155 4.27 -16.93 -15.22
CA ALA A 155 2.98 -17.28 -15.82
C ALA A 155 2.18 -16.04 -16.20
N HIS A 156 1.31 -16.19 -17.20
CA HIS A 156 0.36 -15.17 -17.64
C HIS A 156 -0.92 -15.82 -18.15
N LEU A 157 -2.00 -15.03 -18.23
CA LEU A 157 -3.25 -15.50 -18.84
C LEU A 157 -3.27 -15.23 -20.34
N ALA A 158 -3.68 -16.23 -21.11
CA ALA A 158 -4.14 -16.07 -22.48
C ALA A 158 -5.62 -16.50 -22.53
N GLY A 159 -6.52 -15.51 -22.56
CA GLY A 159 -7.92 -15.74 -22.28
C GLY A 159 -8.13 -16.11 -20.80
N GLU A 160 -8.76 -17.24 -20.54
CA GLU A 160 -8.99 -17.75 -19.18
C GLU A 160 -7.93 -18.77 -18.72
N GLN A 161 -7.02 -19.18 -19.61
CA GLN A 161 -6.03 -20.21 -19.32
C GLN A 161 -4.69 -19.59 -18.93
N ALA A 162 -4.09 -20.12 -17.85
CA ALA A 162 -2.74 -19.75 -17.44
C ALA A 162 -1.69 -20.51 -18.26
N TYR A 163 -0.72 -19.79 -18.78
CA TYR A 163 0.47 -20.33 -19.45
C TYR A 163 1.68 -20.11 -18.58
N PHE A 164 2.37 -21.20 -18.28
CA PHE A 164 3.59 -21.23 -17.48
C PHE A 164 4.81 -21.41 -18.39
N SER A 165 5.90 -20.69 -18.09
CA SER A 165 7.19 -20.82 -18.76
C SER A 165 8.33 -20.58 -17.78
N TYR A 166 9.25 -21.54 -17.67
CA TYR A 166 10.50 -21.38 -16.93
C TYR A 166 11.68 -21.76 -17.81
N PRO A 167 12.66 -20.85 -18.00
CA PRO A 167 12.72 -19.47 -17.50
C PRO A 167 11.57 -18.59 -18.03
N PRO A 168 11.33 -17.42 -17.41
CA PRO A 168 10.26 -16.52 -17.82
C PRO A 168 10.31 -16.16 -19.29
N SER A 169 9.20 -16.32 -19.99
CA SER A 169 9.12 -15.91 -21.39
C SER A 169 8.99 -14.39 -21.50
N TYR A 170 9.46 -13.84 -22.61
CA TYR A 170 9.26 -12.42 -22.95
C TYR A 170 7.79 -12.02 -22.88
N GLN A 171 6.88 -12.92 -23.30
CA GLN A 171 5.45 -12.69 -23.26
C GLN A 171 4.92 -12.56 -21.82
N CYS A 172 5.35 -13.41 -20.88
CA CYS A 172 4.97 -13.30 -19.47
C CYS A 172 5.33 -11.92 -18.89
N ILE A 173 6.56 -11.50 -19.14
CA ILE A 173 7.04 -10.17 -18.67
C ILE A 173 6.21 -9.05 -19.30
N MET A 174 6.02 -9.08 -20.62
CA MET A 174 5.29 -8.02 -21.33
C MET A 174 3.82 -7.93 -20.92
N GLU A 175 3.11 -9.06 -20.77
CA GLU A 175 1.72 -9.06 -20.31
C GLU A 175 1.60 -8.52 -18.87
N THR A 176 2.55 -8.89 -18.01
CA THR A 176 2.60 -8.33 -16.64
C THR A 176 2.84 -6.81 -16.66
N LEU A 177 3.82 -6.33 -17.44
CA LEU A 177 4.10 -4.89 -17.54
C LEU A 177 2.95 -4.09 -18.19
N LYS A 178 2.18 -4.69 -19.10
CA LYS A 178 0.94 -4.09 -19.61
C LYS A 178 -0.08 -3.88 -18.48
N GLU A 179 -0.23 -4.86 -17.59
CA GLU A 179 -1.15 -4.73 -16.48
C GLU A 179 -0.65 -3.73 -15.42
N VAL A 180 0.66 -3.66 -15.16
CA VAL A 180 1.28 -2.59 -14.36
C VAL A 180 0.91 -1.22 -14.92
N ARG A 181 0.96 -1.04 -16.23
CA ARG A 181 0.58 0.22 -16.89
C ARG A 181 -0.90 0.55 -16.68
N ARG A 182 -1.79 -0.46 -16.76
CA ARG A 182 -3.23 -0.29 -16.48
C ARG A 182 -3.50 0.09 -15.03
N CYS A 183 -2.79 -0.51 -14.08
CA CYS A 183 -2.85 -0.13 -12.67
C CYS A 183 -2.43 1.34 -12.48
N THR A 184 -1.34 1.76 -13.13
CA THR A 184 -0.84 3.14 -13.09
C THR A 184 -1.87 4.14 -13.64
N GLN A 185 -2.47 3.81 -14.79
CA GLN A 185 -3.53 4.63 -15.40
C GLN A 185 -4.78 4.73 -14.49
N SER A 186 -5.02 3.72 -13.68
CA SER A 186 -6.09 3.71 -12.67
C SER A 186 -5.72 4.43 -11.37
N GLY A 187 -4.55 5.08 -11.29
CA GLY A 187 -4.08 5.79 -10.11
C GLY A 187 -3.68 4.88 -8.94
N ILE A 188 -3.31 3.63 -9.24
CA ILE A 188 -2.89 2.64 -8.24
C ILE A 188 -1.36 2.63 -8.16
N VAL A 189 -0.81 2.84 -6.96
CA VAL A 189 0.63 2.76 -6.69
C VAL A 189 0.99 1.32 -6.30
N ILE A 190 2.09 0.79 -6.85
CA ILE A 190 2.57 -0.57 -6.57
C ILE A 190 3.89 -0.47 -5.82
N ASN A 191 3.92 -0.89 -4.56
CA ASN A 191 5.13 -1.01 -3.76
C ASN A 191 5.54 -2.48 -3.72
N THR A 192 6.75 -2.79 -4.15
CA THR A 192 7.25 -4.16 -4.30
C THR A 192 8.27 -4.48 -3.22
N PHE A 193 8.07 -5.58 -2.51
CA PHE A 193 8.96 -6.14 -1.50
C PHE A 193 9.52 -7.45 -2.03
N MET A 194 10.80 -7.39 -2.41
CA MET A 194 11.53 -8.53 -2.95
C MET A 194 12.24 -9.29 -1.85
N LEU A 195 12.05 -10.60 -1.80
CA LEU A 195 12.66 -11.51 -0.82
C LEU A 195 13.91 -12.19 -1.39
N GLU A 196 14.22 -11.92 -2.64
CA GLU A 196 15.45 -12.34 -3.33
C GLU A 196 16.00 -11.19 -4.17
N ASN A 197 17.31 -11.22 -4.48
CA ASN A 197 17.99 -10.18 -5.24
C ASN A 197 18.67 -10.72 -6.52
N SER A 198 18.03 -11.70 -7.18
CA SER A 198 18.51 -12.16 -8.47
C SER A 198 18.54 -11.01 -9.49
N TYR A 199 19.53 -11.01 -10.39
CA TYR A 199 19.66 -9.96 -11.42
C TYR A 199 18.38 -9.80 -12.25
N GLN A 200 17.72 -10.91 -12.56
CA GLN A 200 16.49 -10.96 -13.33
C GLN A 200 15.33 -10.28 -12.62
N LEU A 201 15.11 -10.62 -11.35
CA LEU A 201 14.07 -10.01 -10.53
C LEU A 201 14.30 -8.50 -10.37
N VAL A 202 15.53 -8.09 -10.08
CA VAL A 202 15.89 -6.67 -10.00
C VAL A 202 15.54 -5.93 -11.28
N ASN A 203 15.97 -6.46 -12.45
CA ASN A 203 15.70 -5.84 -13.74
C ASN A 203 14.19 -5.75 -14.04
N PHE A 204 13.42 -6.79 -13.70
CA PHE A 204 11.97 -6.77 -13.85
C PHE A 204 11.33 -5.70 -12.95
N VAL A 205 11.71 -5.64 -11.67
CA VAL A 205 11.16 -4.67 -10.72
C VAL A 205 11.58 -3.24 -11.05
N ASP A 206 12.78 -3.03 -11.60
CA ASP A 206 13.19 -1.73 -12.15
C ASP A 206 12.26 -1.27 -13.28
N GLN A 207 11.90 -2.16 -14.21
CA GLN A 207 10.95 -1.83 -15.25
C GLN A 207 9.55 -1.52 -14.69
N LEU A 208 9.09 -2.30 -13.71
CA LEU A 208 7.83 -2.09 -13.02
C LEU A 208 7.79 -0.71 -12.35
N THR A 209 8.82 -0.36 -11.59
CA THR A 209 8.89 0.91 -10.86
C THR A 209 9.00 2.12 -11.79
N ARG A 210 9.71 2.00 -12.91
CA ARG A 210 9.76 3.06 -13.95
C ARG A 210 8.37 3.35 -14.54
N ILE A 211 7.55 2.33 -14.72
CA ILE A 211 6.18 2.47 -15.25
C ILE A 211 5.23 3.04 -14.18
N ASN A 212 5.28 2.48 -12.97
CA ASN A 212 4.29 2.77 -11.93
C ASN A 212 4.70 3.90 -10.98
N LYS A 213 6.01 4.22 -10.90
CA LYS A 213 6.58 5.18 -9.93
C LYS A 213 6.36 4.80 -8.47
N GLY A 214 6.04 3.54 -8.19
CA GLY A 214 6.02 2.97 -6.86
C GLY A 214 7.44 2.73 -6.33
N ARG A 215 7.55 2.12 -5.16
CA ARG A 215 8.82 1.83 -4.51
C ARG A 215 9.17 0.36 -4.58
N ALA A 216 10.45 0.07 -4.62
CA ALA A 216 10.98 -1.27 -4.54
C ALA A 216 11.90 -1.40 -3.32
N PHE A 217 11.72 -2.46 -2.57
CA PHE A 217 12.48 -2.77 -1.36
C PHE A 217 13.04 -4.17 -1.44
N TYR A 218 14.31 -4.29 -1.09
CA TYR A 218 14.91 -5.58 -0.81
C TYR A 218 14.78 -5.88 0.66
N SER A 219 14.29 -7.06 1.00
CA SER A 219 14.14 -7.48 2.39
C SER A 219 14.45 -8.96 2.53
N THR A 220 14.99 -9.33 3.67
CA THR A 220 15.00 -10.73 4.09
C THR A 220 13.64 -11.10 4.69
N PRO A 221 13.23 -12.38 4.68
CA PRO A 221 11.97 -12.81 5.28
C PRO A 221 11.80 -12.35 6.74
N ASP A 222 12.89 -12.29 7.52
CA ASP A 222 12.83 -11.86 8.93
C ASP A 222 12.51 -10.37 9.11
N ARG A 223 12.94 -9.52 8.18
CA ARG A 223 12.77 -8.07 8.24
C ARG A 223 11.58 -7.55 7.42
N LEU A 224 10.95 -8.41 6.65
CA LEU A 224 9.84 -8.03 5.75
C LEU A 224 8.75 -7.25 6.49
N GLY A 225 8.37 -7.68 7.69
CA GLY A 225 7.32 -7.03 8.49
C GLY A 225 7.65 -5.58 8.82
N GLU A 226 8.88 -5.30 9.21
CA GLU A 226 9.35 -3.94 9.52
C GLU A 226 9.20 -3.01 8.30
N TYR A 227 9.71 -3.44 7.15
CA TYR A 227 9.67 -2.63 5.93
C TYR A 227 8.24 -2.36 5.43
N VAL A 228 7.38 -3.38 5.40
CA VAL A 228 6.01 -3.24 4.94
C VAL A 228 5.18 -2.35 5.86
N MET A 229 5.33 -2.50 7.19
CA MET A 229 4.60 -1.69 8.16
C MET A 229 5.02 -0.22 8.11
N VAL A 230 6.33 0.04 8.03
CA VAL A 230 6.86 1.42 7.90
C VAL A 230 6.39 2.05 6.59
N ASP A 231 6.44 1.29 5.48
CA ASP A 231 5.97 1.77 4.18
C ASP A 231 4.49 2.13 4.20
N TYR A 232 3.65 1.25 4.76
CA TYR A 232 2.21 1.48 4.89
C TYR A 232 1.91 2.76 5.68
N LEU A 233 2.52 2.92 6.86
CA LEU A 233 2.30 4.07 7.73
C LEU A 233 2.78 5.39 7.10
N ASN A 234 3.95 5.38 6.42
CA ASN A 234 4.50 6.55 5.76
C ASN A 234 3.67 7.01 4.55
N ASN A 235 3.10 6.07 3.80
CA ASN A 235 2.24 6.40 2.66
C ASN A 235 0.93 7.03 3.10
N ARG A 236 0.44 6.67 4.27
CA ARG A 236 -0.77 7.23 4.84
C ARG A 236 -0.59 8.68 5.31
N ARG A 237 0.60 9.02 5.80
CA ARG A 237 0.92 10.37 6.33
C ARG A 237 1.20 11.42 5.24
N LYS A 238 1.46 11.03 4.00
CA LYS A 238 1.95 11.91 2.93
C LYS A 238 0.92 12.82 2.24
N LYS A 239 -0.29 12.99 2.76
CA LYS A 239 -1.25 13.97 2.26
C LYS A 239 -1.71 14.93 3.37
N VAL A 240 -0.76 15.67 3.92
CA VAL A 240 -1.03 16.96 4.53
C VAL A 240 -0.46 18.00 3.57
N VAL A 241 -1.32 18.63 2.80
CA VAL A 241 -1.05 19.88 2.07
C VAL A 241 -1.83 20.95 2.77
#